data_576d8a008c3228f0c7cc1ba82b323333
#
_entry.id   576d8a008c3228f0c7cc1ba82b323333
#
_cell.length_a   1.000
_cell.length_b   1.000
_cell.length_c   1.000
_cell.angle_alpha   90.00
_cell.angle_beta   90.00
_cell.angle_gamma   90.00
#
_symmetry.space_group_name_H-M   'P 1'
#
loop_
_entity.id
_entity.type
_entity.pdbx_description
1 polymer ?
#
loop_
_entity_poly.entity_id
_entity_poly.type
_entity_poly.pdbx_seq_one_letter_code
_entity_poly.pdbx_strand_id
1 'polypeptide(L)'
;MKKYNERGFGEVASGGRKEASILKNSKLLENEVGLAPGFFYEKDNKKIIVLPGPPREMTWMVDNQVLPLLKQYSNDVLLMKTLEIKGVPEGRIDDRLKDYFEMSNPTVAPYAKEGCVHVRIAMKGDRGSSDYLTAEIDKIADEIKEIYPQAMEIKED
;
A
#
# COMPACT_ATOMS: atom_id res chain seq x y z
N MET A 1 -25.39 9.05 -14.61
CA MET A 1 -26.83 8.84 -14.50
C MET A 1 -27.36 7.59 -15.24
N LYS A 2 -26.98 7.32 -16.52
CA LYS A 2 -27.42 6.09 -17.22
C LYS A 2 -27.12 4.79 -16.45
N LYS A 3 -25.91 4.59 -15.93
CA LYS A 3 -25.52 3.38 -15.17
C LYS A 3 -26.32 3.17 -13.85
N TYR A 4 -26.88 4.23 -13.27
CA TYR A 4 -27.64 4.16 -12.02
C TYR A 4 -29.00 3.47 -12.24
N ASN A 5 -29.67 3.81 -13.34
CA ASN A 5 -30.96 3.21 -13.71
C ASN A 5 -30.80 1.76 -14.19
N GLU A 6 -29.65 1.44 -14.82
CA GLU A 6 -29.37 0.08 -15.33
C GLU A 6 -29.10 -0.95 -14.20
N ARG A 7 -28.73 -0.50 -13.00
CA ARG A 7 -28.51 -1.36 -11.82
C ARG A 7 -29.74 -1.56 -10.93
N GLY A 8 -30.92 -1.06 -11.31
CA GLY A 8 -32.17 -1.33 -10.62
C GLY A 8 -32.41 -0.54 -9.33
N PHE A 9 -31.67 0.56 -9.11
CA PHE A 9 -31.79 1.38 -7.88
C PHE A 9 -32.92 2.43 -7.93
N GLY A 10 -33.87 2.37 -8.87
CA GLY A 10 -35.03 3.25 -8.92
C GLY A 10 -34.68 4.74 -9.16
N GLU A 11 -35.67 5.63 -8.93
CA GLU A 11 -35.45 7.09 -9.03
C GLU A 11 -34.49 7.56 -7.97
N VAL A 12 -33.40 8.25 -8.43
CA VAL A 12 -32.37 8.80 -7.54
C VAL A 12 -32.98 9.92 -6.70
N ALA A 13 -33.10 9.70 -5.39
CA ALA A 13 -33.47 10.75 -4.44
C ALA A 13 -32.58 11.99 -4.58
N SER A 14 -33.06 13.16 -4.20
CA SER A 14 -32.32 14.44 -4.33
C SER A 14 -30.91 14.42 -3.72
N GLY A 15 -30.69 13.59 -2.67
CA GLY A 15 -29.37 13.34 -2.07
C GLY A 15 -28.39 12.63 -3.00
N GLY A 16 -28.84 11.62 -3.76
CA GLY A 16 -27.98 10.86 -4.67
C GLY A 16 -27.42 11.66 -5.84
N ARG A 17 -28.01 12.81 -6.19
CA ARG A 17 -27.44 13.73 -7.18
C ARG A 17 -26.20 14.46 -6.66
N LYS A 18 -26.14 14.78 -5.37
CA LYS A 18 -24.98 15.38 -4.72
C LYS A 18 -23.84 14.36 -4.60
N GLU A 19 -24.15 13.14 -4.24
CA GLU A 19 -23.17 12.06 -4.11
C GLU A 19 -22.54 11.66 -5.45
N ALA A 20 -23.28 11.82 -6.57
CA ALA A 20 -22.78 11.59 -7.92
C ALA A 20 -22.03 12.79 -8.53
N SER A 21 -21.85 13.89 -7.80
CA SER A 21 -21.17 15.07 -8.29
C SER A 21 -19.68 14.94 -8.10
N ILE A 22 -18.92 15.27 -9.15
CA ILE A 22 -17.44 15.33 -9.11
C ILE A 22 -16.98 16.74 -9.41
N LEU A 23 -15.75 17.05 -9.03
CA LEU A 23 -15.15 18.35 -9.28
C LEU A 23 -15.03 18.61 -10.80
N LYS A 24 -15.34 19.85 -11.24
CA LYS A 24 -15.15 20.26 -12.63
C LYS A 24 -13.68 20.07 -13.04
N ASN A 25 -13.46 19.55 -14.24
CA ASN A 25 -12.15 19.22 -14.78
C ASN A 25 -11.41 18.07 -14.05
N SER A 26 -12.10 17.27 -13.24
CA SER A 26 -11.54 16.04 -12.69
C SER A 26 -11.86 14.84 -13.59
N LYS A 27 -11.03 13.79 -13.50
CA LYS A 27 -11.28 12.49 -14.12
C LYS A 27 -12.14 11.65 -13.19
N LEU A 28 -13.24 11.11 -13.71
CA LEU A 28 -14.09 10.17 -12.98
C LEU A 28 -13.34 8.87 -12.69
N LEU A 29 -13.45 8.40 -11.45
CA LEU A 29 -13.07 7.05 -11.04
C LEU A 29 -14.37 6.28 -10.78
N GLU A 30 -14.63 5.28 -11.60
CA GLU A 30 -15.87 4.50 -11.51
C GLU A 30 -15.84 3.56 -10.29
N ASN A 31 -16.95 3.53 -9.55
CA ASN A 31 -17.16 2.62 -8.44
C ASN A 31 -18.09 1.49 -8.86
N GLU A 32 -17.58 0.28 -9.05
CA GLU A 32 -18.39 -0.86 -9.49
C GLU A 32 -19.09 -1.60 -8.34
N VAL A 33 -18.67 -1.36 -7.10
CA VAL A 33 -19.19 -2.04 -5.90
C VAL A 33 -20.05 -1.16 -5.03
N GLY A 34 -20.24 0.12 -5.41
CA GLY A 34 -21.02 1.10 -4.68
C GLY A 34 -21.64 2.16 -5.59
N LEU A 35 -22.19 3.20 -4.97
CA LEU A 35 -22.95 4.24 -5.66
C LEU A 35 -22.14 5.53 -5.87
N ALA A 36 -21.36 5.93 -4.87
CA ALA A 36 -20.60 7.15 -4.92
C ALA A 36 -19.34 6.96 -5.78
N PRO A 37 -19.15 7.77 -6.83
CA PRO A 37 -17.92 7.74 -7.62
C PRO A 37 -16.76 8.36 -6.84
N GLY A 38 -15.54 7.99 -7.22
CA GLY A 38 -14.36 8.77 -6.88
C GLY A 38 -13.99 9.72 -8.01
N PHE A 39 -12.98 10.56 -7.77
CA PHE A 39 -12.40 11.37 -8.84
C PHE A 39 -10.91 11.62 -8.61
N PHE A 40 -10.22 11.81 -9.71
CA PHE A 40 -8.83 12.26 -9.76
C PHE A 40 -8.76 13.67 -10.32
N TYR A 41 -8.08 14.56 -9.62
CA TYR A 41 -7.86 15.93 -10.03
C TYR A 41 -6.38 16.27 -9.98
N GLU A 42 -5.87 16.87 -11.05
CA GLU A 42 -4.48 17.32 -11.15
C GLU A 42 -4.43 18.82 -11.40
N LYS A 43 -3.64 19.52 -10.59
CA LYS A 43 -3.39 20.94 -10.75
C LYS A 43 -2.02 21.28 -10.13
N ASP A 44 -1.26 22.13 -10.82
CA ASP A 44 0.03 22.66 -10.35
C ASP A 44 0.98 21.53 -9.88
N ASN A 45 1.07 20.44 -10.66
CA ASN A 45 1.85 19.23 -10.39
C ASN A 45 1.43 18.47 -9.10
N LYS A 46 0.29 18.83 -8.51
CA LYS A 46 -0.31 18.15 -7.36
C LYS A 46 -1.45 17.24 -7.83
N LYS A 47 -1.53 16.06 -7.25
CA LYS A 47 -2.54 15.06 -7.57
C LYS A 47 -3.43 14.84 -6.35
N ILE A 48 -4.74 14.95 -6.56
CA ILE A 48 -5.75 14.74 -5.53
C ILE A 48 -6.64 13.58 -5.98
N ILE A 49 -6.79 12.59 -5.13
CA ILE A 49 -7.69 11.46 -5.35
C ILE A 49 -8.72 11.48 -4.23
N VAL A 50 -9.97 11.46 -4.61
CA VAL A 50 -11.10 11.41 -3.66
C VAL A 50 -11.85 10.11 -3.90
N LEU A 51 -12.07 9.37 -2.81
CA LEU A 51 -12.72 8.06 -2.81
C LEU A 51 -13.90 8.04 -1.83
N PRO A 52 -14.88 7.15 -2.01
CA PRO A 52 -15.94 6.90 -1.05
C PRO A 52 -15.38 6.43 0.30
N GLY A 53 -16.09 6.75 1.40
CA GLY A 53 -15.71 6.38 2.76
C GLY A 53 -15.87 4.88 3.11
N PRO A 54 -16.89 4.14 2.62
CA PRO A 54 -17.07 2.74 2.97
C PRO A 54 -15.84 1.89 2.59
N PRO A 55 -15.23 1.13 3.53
CA PRO A 55 -13.97 0.40 3.29
C PRO A 55 -14.01 -0.52 2.07
N ARG A 56 -15.12 -1.24 1.87
CA ARG A 56 -15.31 -2.15 0.71
C ARG A 56 -15.20 -1.41 -0.63
N GLU A 57 -15.83 -0.23 -0.72
CA GLU A 57 -15.80 0.59 -1.94
C GLU A 57 -14.41 1.18 -2.15
N MET A 58 -13.84 1.75 -1.09
CA MET A 58 -12.51 2.35 -1.11
C MET A 58 -11.44 1.35 -1.53
N THR A 59 -11.40 0.15 -0.91
CA THR A 59 -10.40 -0.88 -1.23
C THR A 59 -10.52 -1.30 -2.70
N TRP A 60 -11.73 -1.62 -3.15
CA TRP A 60 -11.94 -1.99 -4.55
C TRP A 60 -11.47 -0.90 -5.53
N MET A 61 -11.77 0.37 -5.23
CA MET A 61 -11.37 1.49 -6.08
C MET A 61 -9.86 1.73 -6.04
N VAL A 62 -9.22 1.54 -4.87
CA VAL A 62 -7.75 1.62 -4.78
C VAL A 62 -7.12 0.61 -5.72
N ASP A 63 -7.53 -0.65 -5.62
CA ASP A 63 -6.93 -1.73 -6.41
C ASP A 63 -7.19 -1.60 -7.91
N ASN A 64 -8.41 -1.24 -8.30
CA ASN A 64 -8.86 -1.30 -9.69
C ASN A 64 -8.78 0.03 -10.45
N GLN A 65 -8.72 1.17 -9.74
CA GLN A 65 -8.71 2.51 -10.36
C GLN A 65 -7.46 3.31 -9.99
N VAL A 66 -7.11 3.38 -8.69
CA VAL A 66 -6.06 4.26 -8.20
C VAL A 66 -4.67 3.72 -8.49
N LEU A 67 -4.38 2.48 -8.11
CA LEU A 67 -3.06 1.88 -8.31
C LEU A 67 -2.67 1.82 -9.81
N PRO A 68 -3.55 1.39 -10.74
CA PRO A 68 -3.25 1.46 -12.17
C PRO A 68 -3.00 2.89 -12.67
N LEU A 69 -3.73 3.87 -12.13
CA LEU A 69 -3.53 5.27 -12.47
C LEU A 69 -2.16 5.77 -11.97
N LEU A 70 -1.82 5.51 -10.71
CA LEU A 70 -0.57 5.97 -10.09
C LEU A 70 0.67 5.33 -10.74
N LYS A 71 0.58 4.09 -11.21
CA LYS A 71 1.67 3.42 -11.95
C LYS A 71 2.14 4.18 -13.20
N GLN A 72 1.30 5.09 -13.73
CA GLN A 72 1.66 5.92 -14.89
C GLN A 72 2.55 7.12 -14.51
N TYR A 73 2.65 7.44 -13.23
CA TYR A 73 3.38 8.61 -12.72
C TYR A 73 4.71 8.28 -12.04
N SER A 74 5.00 7.02 -11.82
CA SER A 74 6.28 6.57 -11.24
C SER A 74 6.70 5.23 -11.82
N ASN A 75 7.97 5.15 -12.17
CA ASN A 75 8.63 3.88 -12.47
C ASN A 75 9.19 3.21 -11.21
N ASP A 76 9.10 3.88 -10.07
CA ASP A 76 9.59 3.33 -8.81
C ASP A 76 8.74 2.14 -8.36
N VAL A 77 9.42 1.19 -7.77
CA VAL A 77 8.82 0.08 -7.03
C VAL A 77 9.32 0.12 -5.60
N LEU A 78 8.48 -0.33 -4.69
CA LEU A 78 8.85 -0.64 -3.31
C LEU A 78 8.72 -2.14 -3.15
N LEU A 79 9.85 -2.80 -2.94
CA LEU A 79 9.88 -4.23 -2.60
C LEU A 79 10.09 -4.35 -1.09
N MET A 80 9.49 -5.37 -0.50
CA MET A 80 9.63 -5.62 0.93
C MET A 80 9.59 -7.11 1.26
N LYS A 81 10.25 -7.45 2.37
CA LYS A 81 10.25 -8.75 3.00
C LYS A 81 10.08 -8.57 4.49
N THR A 82 9.27 -9.40 5.13
CA THR A 82 9.05 -9.35 6.57
C THR A 82 9.51 -10.67 7.20
N LEU A 83 10.32 -10.55 8.24
CA LEU A 83 10.77 -11.66 9.08
C LEU A 83 10.03 -11.62 10.41
N GLU A 84 9.41 -12.71 10.80
CA GLU A 84 8.83 -12.90 12.13
C GLU A 84 9.86 -13.56 13.05
N ILE A 85 10.15 -12.90 14.19
CA ILE A 85 11.07 -13.39 15.23
C ILE A 85 10.28 -13.63 16.51
N LYS A 86 10.13 -14.90 16.89
CA LYS A 86 9.42 -15.33 18.09
C LYS A 86 10.34 -15.51 19.28
N GLY A 87 9.81 -15.27 20.49
CA GLY A 87 10.49 -15.60 21.74
C GLY A 87 11.69 -14.72 22.08
N VAL A 88 11.87 -13.59 21.37
CA VAL A 88 12.93 -12.61 21.67
C VAL A 88 12.27 -11.30 22.09
N PRO A 89 12.65 -10.73 23.24
CA PRO A 89 12.18 -9.39 23.65
C PRO A 89 12.59 -8.32 22.63
N GLU A 90 11.69 -7.37 22.33
CA GLU A 90 11.90 -6.28 21.36
C GLU A 90 13.23 -5.54 21.62
N GLY A 91 13.51 -5.15 22.88
CA GLY A 91 14.74 -4.45 23.21
C GLY A 91 16.03 -5.20 22.87
N ARG A 92 16.01 -6.54 22.85
CA ARG A 92 17.18 -7.31 22.37
C ARG A 92 17.32 -7.30 20.85
N ILE A 93 16.20 -7.18 20.15
CA ILE A 93 16.21 -7.03 18.70
C ILE A 93 16.72 -5.65 18.33
N ASP A 94 16.28 -4.62 19.04
CA ASP A 94 16.73 -3.24 18.87
C ASP A 94 18.25 -3.12 19.08
N ASP A 95 18.76 -3.70 20.16
CA ASP A 95 20.21 -3.65 20.45
C ASP A 95 21.05 -4.36 19.37
N ARG A 96 20.58 -5.49 18.86
CA ARG A 96 21.36 -6.31 17.91
C ARG A 96 21.23 -5.89 16.46
N LEU A 97 20.09 -5.30 16.09
CA LEU A 97 19.82 -4.86 14.72
C LEU A 97 19.92 -3.34 14.57
N LYS A 98 20.48 -2.64 15.56
CA LYS A 98 20.60 -1.19 15.56
C LYS A 98 21.22 -0.64 14.27
N ASP A 99 22.30 -1.23 13.80
CA ASP A 99 23.00 -0.77 12.61
C ASP A 99 22.16 -0.91 11.36
N TYR A 100 21.28 -1.93 11.28
CA TYR A 100 20.31 -2.10 10.20
C TYR A 100 19.21 -1.05 10.27
N PHE A 101 18.78 -0.64 11.47
CA PHE A 101 17.72 0.36 11.64
C PHE A 101 18.17 1.78 11.27
N GLU A 102 19.46 2.02 11.20
CA GLU A 102 20.04 3.30 10.74
C GLU A 102 20.16 3.37 9.20
N MET A 103 19.90 2.27 8.48
CA MET A 103 19.94 2.24 7.02
C MET A 103 18.81 3.05 6.40
N SER A 104 19.08 3.73 5.29
CA SER A 104 18.11 4.59 4.61
C SER A 104 17.44 3.92 3.40
N ASN A 105 18.15 3.05 2.69
CA ASN A 105 17.64 2.27 1.56
C ASN A 105 18.60 1.11 1.25
N PRO A 106 18.29 -0.13 1.63
CA PRO A 106 17.04 -0.57 2.25
C PRO A 106 16.76 0.07 3.61
N THR A 107 15.48 0.18 3.96
CA THR A 107 15.05 0.49 5.33
C THR A 107 14.77 -0.81 6.06
N VAL A 108 15.16 -0.90 7.32
CA VAL A 108 14.84 -2.01 8.21
C VAL A 108 14.10 -1.44 9.41
N ALA A 109 12.97 -2.02 9.79
CA ALA A 109 12.18 -1.52 10.91
C ALA A 109 11.51 -2.65 11.71
N PRO A 110 11.56 -2.60 13.06
CA PRO A 110 10.87 -3.55 13.91
C PRO A 110 9.40 -3.12 14.10
N TYR A 111 8.52 -4.11 14.25
CA TYR A 111 7.11 -3.92 14.60
C TYR A 111 6.73 -4.96 15.66
N ALA A 112 6.53 -4.51 16.88
CA ALA A 112 6.07 -5.37 17.96
C ALA A 112 4.67 -5.93 17.66
N LYS A 113 4.51 -7.23 17.88
CA LYS A 113 3.27 -7.98 17.78
C LYS A 113 3.12 -8.84 19.02
N GLU A 114 1.92 -9.35 19.26
CA GLU A 114 1.70 -10.25 20.40
C GLU A 114 2.54 -11.53 20.25
N GLY A 115 3.52 -11.69 21.15
CA GLY A 115 4.41 -12.88 21.20
C GLY A 115 5.54 -12.92 20.17
N CYS A 116 5.69 -11.89 19.30
CA CYS A 116 6.76 -11.84 18.31
C CYS A 116 7.12 -10.40 17.91
N VAL A 117 8.20 -10.26 17.16
CA VAL A 117 8.55 -8.99 16.49
C VAL A 117 8.64 -9.27 14.99
N HIS A 118 7.98 -8.46 14.20
CA HIS A 118 8.14 -8.44 12.75
C HIS A 118 9.25 -7.46 12.40
N VAL A 119 10.27 -7.91 11.71
CA VAL A 119 11.32 -7.06 11.15
C VAL A 119 11.06 -6.94 9.66
N ARG A 120 10.68 -5.73 9.22
CA ARG A 120 10.40 -5.42 7.82
C ARG A 120 11.63 -4.81 7.18
N ILE A 121 12.03 -5.39 6.06
CA ILE A 121 13.10 -4.91 5.19
C ILE A 121 12.42 -4.39 3.93
N ALA A 122 12.60 -3.12 3.58
CA ALA A 122 11.98 -2.53 2.40
C ALA A 122 12.99 -1.70 1.60
N MET A 123 12.97 -1.85 0.29
CA MET A 123 13.85 -1.12 -0.62
C MET A 123 13.07 -0.50 -1.76
N LYS A 124 13.31 0.79 -1.96
CA LYS A 124 12.75 1.55 -3.07
C LYS A 124 13.79 1.68 -4.19
N GLY A 125 13.34 1.50 -5.43
CA GLY A 125 14.17 1.72 -6.60
C GLY A 125 13.38 1.71 -7.91
N ASP A 126 14.08 1.80 -9.03
CA ASP A 126 13.47 1.71 -10.36
C ASP A 126 12.97 0.29 -10.64
N ARG A 127 11.86 0.17 -11.32
CA ARG A 127 11.26 -1.13 -11.68
C ARG A 127 12.20 -2.02 -12.52
N GLY A 128 13.01 -1.41 -13.37
CA GLY A 128 14.01 -2.13 -14.16
C GLY A 128 15.12 -2.77 -13.33
N SER A 129 15.25 -2.36 -12.06
CA SER A 129 16.24 -2.87 -11.11
C SER A 129 15.66 -3.87 -10.10
N SER A 130 14.46 -4.42 -10.34
CA SER A 130 13.75 -5.28 -9.38
C SER A 130 14.58 -6.48 -8.91
N ASP A 131 15.34 -7.12 -9.79
CA ASP A 131 16.20 -8.27 -9.43
C ASP A 131 17.32 -7.85 -8.46
N TYR A 132 17.93 -6.69 -8.69
CA TYR A 132 18.93 -6.12 -7.78
C TYR A 132 18.32 -5.77 -6.42
N LEU A 133 17.16 -5.12 -6.41
CA LEU A 133 16.45 -4.76 -5.17
C LEU A 133 16.09 -6.01 -4.36
N THR A 134 15.64 -7.06 -5.03
CA THR A 134 15.32 -8.34 -4.39
C THR A 134 16.57 -8.96 -3.77
N ALA A 135 17.68 -9.00 -4.51
CA ALA A 135 18.93 -9.57 -4.02
C ALA A 135 19.48 -8.83 -2.78
N GLU A 136 19.40 -7.50 -2.75
CA GLU A 136 19.80 -6.72 -1.57
C GLU A 136 18.91 -6.96 -0.36
N ILE A 137 17.59 -7.07 -0.55
CA ILE A 137 16.65 -7.43 0.52
C ILE A 137 16.94 -8.84 1.04
N ASP A 138 17.16 -9.79 0.15
CA ASP A 138 17.46 -11.19 0.50
C ASP A 138 18.74 -11.30 1.29
N LYS A 139 19.79 -10.58 0.89
CA LYS A 139 21.05 -10.52 1.61
C LYS A 139 20.87 -10.08 3.06
N ILE A 140 20.15 -8.95 3.29
CA ILE A 140 19.88 -8.46 4.65
C ILE A 140 19.01 -9.45 5.43
N ALA A 141 18.01 -10.05 4.78
CA ALA A 141 17.17 -11.05 5.42
C ALA A 141 17.98 -12.28 5.89
N ASP A 142 18.94 -12.72 5.10
CA ASP A 142 19.80 -13.84 5.44
C ASP A 142 20.80 -13.48 6.55
N GLU A 143 21.40 -12.29 6.54
CA GLU A 143 22.21 -11.77 7.64
C GLU A 143 21.42 -11.72 8.97
N ILE A 144 20.15 -11.27 8.93
CA ILE A 144 19.27 -11.23 10.11
C ILE A 144 18.93 -12.67 10.58
N LYS A 145 18.74 -13.61 9.66
CA LYS A 145 18.52 -15.04 10.00
C LYS A 145 19.77 -15.70 10.60
N GLU A 146 20.97 -15.26 10.23
CA GLU A 146 22.19 -15.72 10.90
C GLU A 146 22.23 -15.27 12.36
N ILE A 147 21.78 -14.03 12.66
CA ILE A 147 21.67 -13.51 14.02
C ILE A 147 20.52 -14.18 14.79
N TYR A 148 19.42 -14.46 14.11
CA TYR A 148 18.20 -15.07 14.65
C TYR A 148 17.76 -16.28 13.81
N PRO A 149 18.34 -17.48 14.02
CA PRO A 149 18.03 -18.67 13.22
C PRO A 149 16.57 -19.12 13.26
N GLN A 150 15.80 -18.66 14.26
CA GLN A 150 14.36 -18.90 14.36
C GLN A 150 13.50 -17.90 13.56
N ALA A 151 14.12 -16.91 12.93
CA ALA A 151 13.39 -15.92 12.10
C ALA A 151 12.76 -16.62 10.89
N MET A 152 11.49 -16.40 10.67
CA MET A 152 10.72 -16.96 9.55
C MET A 152 10.22 -15.86 8.64
N GLU A 153 10.36 -16.04 7.34
CA GLU A 153 9.75 -15.15 6.37
C GLU A 153 8.23 -15.33 6.36
N ILE A 154 7.51 -14.22 6.46
CA ILE A 154 6.05 -14.21 6.38
C ILE A 154 5.58 -13.36 5.21
N LYS A 155 4.44 -13.73 4.64
CA LYS A 155 3.71 -12.86 3.70
C LYS A 155 2.79 -11.97 4.53
N GLU A 156 2.88 -10.67 4.32
CA GLU A 156 1.86 -9.74 4.83
C GLU A 156 0.70 -9.72 3.82
N ASP A 157 -0.51 -9.95 4.34
CA ASP A 157 -1.76 -9.86 3.57
C ASP A 157 -2.14 -8.39 3.30
#